data_573ef0c737c4354678bb5ea9a07d40c0
#
_entry.id   573ef0c737c4354678bb5ea9a07d40c0
#
_cell.length_a   1.000
_cell.length_b   1.000
_cell.length_c   1.000
_cell.angle_alpha   90.00
_cell.angle_beta   90.00
_cell.angle_gamma   90.00
#
_symmetry.space_group_name_H-M   'P 1'
#
loop_
_entity.id
_entity.type
_entity.pdbx_description
1 polymer ?
#
loop_
_entity_poly.entity_id
_entity_poly.type
_entity_poly.pdbx_seq_one_letter_code
_entity_poly.pdbx_strand_id
1 'polypeptide(L)'
;MLSWLFTQQQEYKKAFIQEKAIYQRSPDKNLRKITELAEIANDNGEPETAKEILNYTIETAAVESQRLKAYELLFEIQIEHSVTSAEKEAIDTRFQEVFQQYGKQRNTLGLQLQYAKFLAFEKNENEAAKTILRNALEERINRFEEARTKMILADILVLEEQFNQALIYYSQVQNLVQNNELAQEATFKVAKTSYYKGDFKWAQTQLKVLKSATSQLIANDALQLNLLISDNSLEDSTQTALKYFARADLYTFQNKNEKALAVLDTILLQHKGEKIEDEALLRKAQLFEQLGEYEKAEENYQQIIQYYSEDILADDAYYYLACLLYTSDAADEEDSV
;
A
#
# COMPACT_ATOMS: atom_id res chain seq x y z
N MET A 1 -13.61 8.47 30.03
CA MET A 1 -13.67 7.09 30.58
C MET A 1 -14.68 6.22 29.81
N LEU A 2 -15.96 6.64 29.68
CA LEU A 2 -16.98 5.84 28.96
C LEU A 2 -16.63 5.65 27.45
N SER A 3 -16.16 6.68 26.77
CA SER A 3 -15.76 6.59 25.36
C SER A 3 -14.65 5.53 25.17
N TRP A 4 -13.60 5.58 26.00
CA TRP A 4 -12.53 4.60 25.96
C TRP A 4 -13.05 3.17 26.20
N LEU A 5 -13.99 2.97 27.17
CA LEU A 5 -14.57 1.66 27.42
C LEU A 5 -15.31 1.12 26.20
N PHE A 6 -16.14 1.95 25.54
CA PHE A 6 -16.85 1.55 24.33
C PHE A 6 -15.89 1.27 23.17
N THR A 7 -14.78 2.02 23.04
CA THR A 7 -13.74 1.72 22.05
C THR A 7 -13.11 0.34 22.30
N GLN A 8 -12.80 0.00 23.58
CA GLN A 8 -12.26 -1.33 23.92
C GLN A 8 -13.26 -2.48 23.68
N GLN A 9 -14.55 -2.19 23.70
CA GLN A 9 -15.64 -3.14 23.41
C GLN A 9 -16.01 -3.16 21.93
N GLN A 10 -15.28 -2.44 21.07
CA GLN A 10 -15.55 -2.27 19.63
C GLN A 10 -16.94 -1.65 19.34
N GLU A 11 -17.55 -0.98 20.32
CA GLU A 11 -18.83 -0.27 20.17
C GLU A 11 -18.60 1.17 19.69
N TYR A 12 -18.00 1.35 18.51
CA TYR A 12 -17.51 2.66 18.01
C TYR A 12 -18.60 3.71 17.89
N LYS A 13 -19.82 3.35 17.49
CA LYS A 13 -20.96 4.29 17.44
C LYS A 13 -21.30 4.86 18.83
N LYS A 14 -21.24 4.01 19.88
CA LYS A 14 -21.45 4.49 21.25
C LYS A 14 -20.29 5.35 21.74
N ALA A 15 -19.04 4.96 21.41
CA ALA A 15 -17.87 5.78 21.69
C ALA A 15 -17.98 7.17 21.03
N PHE A 16 -18.42 7.22 19.79
CA PHE A 16 -18.62 8.46 19.03
C PHE A 16 -19.67 9.37 19.66
N ILE A 17 -20.80 8.84 20.12
CA ILE A 17 -21.82 9.61 20.85
C ILE A 17 -21.23 10.27 22.10
N GLN A 18 -20.36 9.54 22.85
CA GLN A 18 -19.70 10.11 24.03
C GLN A 18 -18.69 11.19 23.67
N GLU A 19 -17.86 10.97 22.64
CA GLU A 19 -16.89 11.98 22.18
C GLU A 19 -17.58 13.24 21.65
N LYS A 20 -18.70 13.12 20.93
CA LYS A 20 -19.53 14.28 20.53
C LYS A 20 -20.04 15.07 21.76
N ALA A 21 -20.53 14.38 22.78
CA ALA A 21 -21.01 15.03 24.01
C ALA A 21 -19.86 15.74 24.77
N ILE A 22 -18.67 15.14 24.80
CA ILE A 22 -17.46 15.75 25.37
C ILE A 22 -17.06 16.98 24.58
N TYR A 23 -16.97 16.87 23.25
CA TYR A 23 -16.64 17.97 22.35
C TYR A 23 -17.58 19.17 22.51
N GLN A 24 -18.90 18.91 22.57
CA GLN A 24 -19.90 19.98 22.74
C GLN A 24 -19.72 20.76 24.05
N ARG A 25 -19.24 20.13 25.11
CA ARG A 25 -19.00 20.72 26.42
C ARG A 25 -17.60 21.31 26.58
N SER A 26 -16.65 20.89 25.75
CA SER A 26 -15.27 21.33 25.81
C SER A 26 -15.10 22.77 25.31
N PRO A 27 -14.35 23.63 26.03
CA PRO A 27 -14.11 25.02 25.61
C PRO A 27 -13.15 25.13 24.42
N ASP A 28 -12.22 24.20 24.29
CA ASP A 28 -11.14 24.21 23.29
C ASP A 28 -11.55 23.62 21.93
N LYS A 29 -12.75 23.02 21.82
CA LYS A 29 -13.31 22.53 20.55
C LYS A 29 -12.30 21.72 19.72
N ASN A 30 -11.59 20.80 20.40
CA ASN A 30 -10.61 19.94 19.74
C ASN A 30 -11.25 18.64 19.24
N LEU A 31 -11.19 18.40 17.96
CA LEU A 31 -11.76 17.22 17.27
C LEU A 31 -10.79 16.03 17.18
N ARG A 32 -9.57 16.16 17.69
CA ARG A 32 -8.51 15.15 17.55
C ARG A 32 -8.96 13.77 18.01
N LYS A 33 -9.59 13.64 19.18
CA LYS A 33 -10.05 12.34 19.68
C LYS A 33 -11.17 11.73 18.84
N ILE A 34 -12.02 12.56 18.23
CA ILE A 34 -13.06 12.11 17.31
C ILE A 34 -12.41 11.59 16.03
N THR A 35 -11.39 12.28 15.50
CA THR A 35 -10.66 11.83 14.32
C THR A 35 -9.88 10.53 14.58
N GLU A 36 -9.18 10.44 15.74
CA GLU A 36 -8.49 9.20 16.16
C GLU A 36 -9.47 8.01 16.31
N LEU A 37 -10.70 8.25 16.76
CA LEU A 37 -11.73 7.21 16.84
C LEU A 37 -12.15 6.68 15.47
N ALA A 38 -12.14 7.54 14.43
CA ALA A 38 -12.42 7.11 13.06
C ALA A 38 -11.32 6.18 12.53
N GLU A 39 -10.04 6.52 12.76
CA GLU A 39 -8.92 5.65 12.39
C GLU A 39 -9.05 4.28 13.07
N ILE A 40 -9.30 4.26 14.39
CA ILE A 40 -9.48 3.00 15.15
C ILE A 40 -10.68 2.20 14.62
N ALA A 41 -11.79 2.84 14.29
CA ALA A 41 -12.96 2.14 13.75
C ALA A 41 -12.68 1.49 12.39
N ASN A 42 -11.96 2.19 11.50
CA ASN A 42 -11.55 1.64 10.21
C ASN A 42 -10.60 0.45 10.37
N ASP A 43 -9.59 0.58 11.22
CA ASP A 43 -8.59 -0.47 11.48
C ASP A 43 -9.20 -1.75 12.07
N ASN A 44 -10.40 -1.65 12.62
CA ASN A 44 -11.14 -2.78 13.18
C ASN A 44 -12.35 -3.21 12.31
N GLY A 45 -12.35 -2.86 11.02
CA GLY A 45 -13.33 -3.35 10.06
C GLY A 45 -14.68 -2.62 10.07
N GLU A 46 -14.75 -1.40 10.64
CA GLU A 46 -15.96 -0.57 10.69
C GLU A 46 -15.82 0.71 9.81
N PRO A 47 -15.54 0.59 8.49
CA PRO A 47 -15.28 1.75 7.63
C PRO A 47 -16.47 2.70 7.51
N GLU A 48 -17.71 2.20 7.55
CA GLU A 48 -18.90 3.05 7.46
C GLU A 48 -19.06 3.92 8.72
N THR A 49 -18.76 3.37 9.90
CA THR A 49 -18.72 4.13 11.14
C THR A 49 -17.61 5.19 11.11
N ALA A 50 -16.44 4.84 10.59
CA ALA A 50 -15.33 5.78 10.41
C ALA A 50 -15.70 6.94 9.46
N LYS A 51 -16.34 6.65 8.33
CA LYS A 51 -16.83 7.65 7.37
C LYS A 51 -17.87 8.59 8.01
N GLU A 52 -18.79 8.07 8.83
CA GLU A 52 -19.76 8.88 9.58
C GLU A 52 -19.05 9.85 10.52
N ILE A 53 -18.07 9.37 11.29
CA ILE A 53 -17.29 10.18 12.22
C ILE A 53 -16.51 11.28 11.50
N LEU A 54 -15.88 10.97 10.37
CA LEU A 54 -15.10 11.93 9.59
C LEU A 54 -15.98 12.98 8.92
N ASN A 55 -17.15 12.61 8.39
CA ASN A 55 -18.11 13.56 7.87
C ASN A 55 -18.57 14.55 8.95
N TYR A 56 -18.89 14.06 10.16
CA TYR A 56 -19.20 14.95 11.29
C TYR A 56 -18.02 15.89 11.60
N THR A 57 -16.79 15.39 11.56
CA THR A 57 -15.60 16.22 11.79
C THR A 57 -15.45 17.30 10.73
N ILE A 58 -15.65 16.97 9.45
CA ILE A 58 -15.61 17.93 8.33
C ILE A 58 -16.65 19.05 8.50
N GLU A 59 -17.88 18.71 8.87
CA GLU A 59 -18.96 19.66 9.07
C GLU A 59 -18.75 20.56 10.28
N THR A 60 -18.18 20.00 11.36
CA THR A 60 -18.11 20.67 12.66
C THR A 60 -16.81 21.44 12.88
N ALA A 61 -15.72 21.09 12.17
CA ALA A 61 -14.40 21.67 12.36
C ALA A 61 -14.41 23.20 12.11
N ALA A 62 -14.07 23.95 13.15
CA ALA A 62 -13.90 25.40 13.05
C ALA A 62 -12.56 25.78 12.40
N VAL A 63 -11.55 24.91 12.52
CA VAL A 63 -10.19 25.13 12.01
C VAL A 63 -10.02 24.37 10.70
N GLU A 64 -9.59 25.07 9.65
CA GLU A 64 -9.41 24.52 8.31
C GLU A 64 -8.47 23.31 8.29
N SER A 65 -7.34 23.35 9.00
CA SER A 65 -6.39 22.24 9.03
C SER A 65 -6.97 20.93 9.62
N GLN A 66 -7.89 21.02 10.59
CA GLN A 66 -8.60 19.86 11.12
C GLN A 66 -9.57 19.28 10.08
N ARG A 67 -10.24 20.16 9.33
CA ARG A 67 -11.15 19.77 8.26
C ARG A 67 -10.43 19.11 7.10
N LEU A 68 -9.30 19.70 6.66
CA LEU A 68 -8.47 19.09 5.60
C LEU A 68 -7.90 17.73 6.01
N LYS A 69 -7.48 17.60 7.28
CA LYS A 69 -7.02 16.29 7.80
C LYS A 69 -8.14 15.24 7.82
N ALA A 70 -9.36 15.64 8.17
CA ALA A 70 -10.51 14.73 8.13
C ALA A 70 -10.88 14.33 6.69
N TYR A 71 -10.71 15.22 5.70
CA TYR A 71 -10.83 14.86 4.27
C TYR A 71 -9.74 13.87 3.83
N GLU A 72 -8.47 14.05 4.24
CA GLU A 72 -7.40 13.10 3.93
C GLU A 72 -7.74 11.69 4.40
N LEU A 73 -8.17 11.53 5.66
CA LEU A 73 -8.56 10.24 6.22
C LEU A 73 -9.81 9.67 5.54
N LEU A 74 -10.79 10.52 5.25
CA LEU A 74 -12.01 10.07 4.57
C LEU A 74 -11.72 9.54 3.17
N PHE A 75 -10.88 10.23 2.41
CA PHE A 75 -10.49 9.76 1.09
C PHE A 75 -9.64 8.50 1.14
N GLU A 76 -8.75 8.36 2.15
CA GLU A 76 -7.98 7.15 2.37
C GLU A 76 -8.90 5.93 2.52
N ILE A 77 -9.88 6.01 3.43
CA ILE A 77 -10.87 4.96 3.67
C ILE A 77 -11.74 4.72 2.42
N GLN A 78 -12.18 5.78 1.73
CA GLN A 78 -13.00 5.63 0.54
C GLN A 78 -12.25 4.96 -0.62
N ILE A 79 -10.97 5.28 -0.82
CA ILE A 79 -10.13 4.68 -1.85
C ILE A 79 -9.87 3.21 -1.52
N GLU A 80 -9.50 2.90 -0.28
CA GLU A 80 -9.22 1.55 0.19
C GLU A 80 -10.39 0.59 -0.04
N HIS A 81 -11.62 1.06 0.19
CA HIS A 81 -12.83 0.25 0.09
C HIS A 81 -13.59 0.43 -1.25
N SER A 82 -13.03 1.16 -2.22
CA SER A 82 -13.68 1.36 -3.52
C SER A 82 -13.43 0.18 -4.46
N VAL A 83 -14.50 -0.48 -4.90
CA VAL A 83 -14.44 -1.64 -5.80
C VAL A 83 -14.90 -1.27 -7.20
N THR A 84 -15.94 -0.45 -7.32
CA THR A 84 -16.59 -0.14 -8.60
C THR A 84 -16.07 1.14 -9.25
N SER A 85 -16.15 1.21 -10.58
CA SER A 85 -15.83 2.43 -11.31
C SER A 85 -16.74 3.61 -10.91
N ALA A 86 -17.98 3.35 -10.53
CA ALA A 86 -18.90 4.40 -10.08
C ALA A 86 -18.46 5.01 -8.74
N GLU A 87 -17.98 4.20 -7.82
CA GLU A 87 -17.40 4.68 -6.54
C GLU A 87 -16.14 5.51 -6.79
N LYS A 88 -15.25 5.06 -7.69
CA LYS A 88 -14.04 5.82 -8.06
C LYS A 88 -14.38 7.17 -8.71
N GLU A 89 -15.42 7.25 -9.54
CA GLU A 89 -15.89 8.52 -10.10
C GLU A 89 -16.51 9.45 -9.03
N ALA A 90 -17.21 8.89 -8.05
CA ALA A 90 -17.75 9.67 -6.94
C ALA A 90 -16.62 10.26 -6.06
N ILE A 91 -15.56 9.48 -5.79
CA ILE A 91 -14.37 9.93 -5.08
C ILE A 91 -13.67 11.06 -5.86
N ASP A 92 -13.48 10.87 -7.16
CA ASP A 92 -12.88 11.89 -8.04
C ASP A 92 -13.66 13.21 -7.98
N THR A 93 -14.98 13.14 -8.18
CA THR A 93 -15.86 14.30 -8.10
C THR A 93 -15.70 15.04 -6.76
N ARG A 94 -15.66 14.29 -5.65
CA ARG A 94 -15.50 14.87 -4.33
C ARG A 94 -14.13 15.51 -4.12
N PHE A 95 -13.05 14.95 -4.66
CA PHE A 95 -11.74 15.62 -4.67
C PHE A 95 -11.78 16.95 -5.41
N GLN A 96 -12.44 16.99 -6.58
CA GLN A 96 -12.60 18.21 -7.37
C GLN A 96 -13.38 19.28 -6.60
N GLU A 97 -14.46 18.92 -5.91
CA GLU A 97 -15.24 19.84 -5.05
C GLU A 97 -14.37 20.42 -3.93
N VAL A 98 -13.57 19.58 -3.26
CA VAL A 98 -12.65 20.03 -2.21
C VAL A 98 -11.59 20.97 -2.78
N PHE A 99 -11.01 20.69 -3.93
CA PHE A 99 -10.05 21.59 -4.57
C PHE A 99 -10.70 22.87 -5.13
N GLN A 100 -11.96 22.83 -5.52
CA GLN A 100 -12.70 24.05 -5.88
C GLN A 100 -12.88 24.95 -4.66
N GLN A 101 -13.12 24.39 -3.47
CA GLN A 101 -13.34 25.13 -2.24
C GLN A 101 -12.04 25.66 -1.63
N TYR A 102 -10.98 24.86 -1.58
CA TYR A 102 -9.74 25.15 -0.83
C TYR A 102 -8.54 25.51 -1.72
N GLY A 103 -8.65 25.29 -3.02
CA GLY A 103 -7.54 25.43 -3.97
C GLY A 103 -6.53 24.29 -3.91
N LYS A 104 -5.58 24.32 -4.86
CA LYS A 104 -4.42 23.42 -4.88
C LYS A 104 -3.20 24.24 -4.46
N GLN A 105 -2.96 24.32 -3.17
CA GLN A 105 -1.92 25.12 -2.52
C GLN A 105 -1.21 24.26 -1.46
N ARG A 106 -0.23 24.83 -0.79
CA ARG A 106 0.54 24.12 0.22
C ARG A 106 -0.31 23.52 1.35
N ASN A 107 -1.37 24.20 1.81
CA ASN A 107 -2.26 23.69 2.87
C ASN A 107 -3.06 22.45 2.45
N THR A 108 -3.27 22.24 1.15
CA THR A 108 -3.93 21.05 0.58
C THR A 108 -2.94 20.05 -0.01
N LEU A 109 -1.63 20.18 0.27
CA LEU A 109 -0.60 19.31 -0.33
C LEU A 109 -0.87 17.82 -0.04
N GLY A 110 -1.24 17.46 1.18
CA GLY A 110 -1.59 16.07 1.54
C GLY A 110 -2.67 15.50 0.62
N LEU A 111 -3.75 16.24 0.44
CA LEU A 111 -4.84 15.88 -0.49
C LEU A 111 -4.38 15.81 -1.95
N GLN A 112 -3.50 16.72 -2.40
CA GLN A 112 -2.95 16.68 -3.76
C GLN A 112 -2.10 15.42 -3.98
N LEU A 113 -1.28 15.02 -3.01
CA LEU A 113 -0.48 13.81 -3.07
C LEU A 113 -1.34 12.56 -3.11
N GLN A 114 -2.38 12.51 -2.28
CA GLN A 114 -3.33 11.41 -2.24
C GLN A 114 -4.14 11.31 -3.53
N TYR A 115 -4.62 12.44 -4.05
CA TYR A 115 -5.33 12.49 -5.31
C TYR A 115 -4.46 12.05 -6.50
N ALA A 116 -3.18 12.46 -6.53
CA ALA A 116 -2.25 12.00 -7.56
C ALA A 116 -2.03 10.48 -7.49
N LYS A 117 -1.91 9.89 -6.29
CA LYS A 117 -1.88 8.43 -6.14
C LYS A 117 -3.15 7.79 -6.68
N PHE A 118 -4.32 8.28 -6.28
CA PHE A 118 -5.60 7.78 -6.72
C PHE A 118 -5.75 7.81 -8.25
N LEU A 119 -5.41 8.93 -8.89
CA LEU A 119 -5.45 9.04 -10.35
C LEU A 119 -4.53 8.02 -11.04
N ALA A 120 -3.31 7.83 -10.52
CA ALA A 120 -2.33 6.95 -11.15
C ALA A 120 -2.64 5.46 -10.93
N PHE A 121 -2.94 5.06 -9.69
CA PHE A 121 -3.05 3.65 -9.31
C PHE A 121 -4.47 3.08 -9.47
N GLU A 122 -5.51 3.95 -9.33
CA GLU A 122 -6.91 3.50 -9.37
C GLU A 122 -7.60 3.85 -10.70
N LYS A 123 -7.23 4.97 -11.33
CA LYS A 123 -7.84 5.44 -12.57
C LYS A 123 -6.94 5.29 -13.81
N ASN A 124 -5.65 4.96 -13.66
CA ASN A 124 -4.65 4.92 -14.73
C ASN A 124 -4.45 6.28 -15.46
N GLU A 125 -4.71 7.38 -14.75
CA GLU A 125 -4.57 8.75 -15.27
C GLU A 125 -3.20 9.35 -14.91
N ASN A 126 -2.12 8.68 -15.35
CA ASN A 126 -0.74 9.00 -14.94
C ASN A 126 -0.30 10.43 -15.29
N GLU A 127 -0.67 10.96 -16.47
CA GLU A 127 -0.28 12.31 -16.88
C GLU A 127 -0.95 13.39 -16.01
N ALA A 128 -2.22 13.21 -15.67
CA ALA A 128 -2.91 14.11 -14.75
C ALA A 128 -2.26 14.08 -13.36
N ALA A 129 -1.96 12.90 -12.85
CA ALA A 129 -1.26 12.71 -11.58
C ALA A 129 0.12 13.40 -11.57
N LYS A 130 0.95 13.17 -12.59
CA LYS A 130 2.27 13.79 -12.72
C LYS A 130 2.19 15.31 -12.82
N THR A 131 1.16 15.85 -13.48
CA THR A 131 0.95 17.29 -13.57
C THR A 131 0.67 17.90 -12.20
N ILE A 132 -0.19 17.27 -11.38
CA ILE A 132 -0.47 17.72 -10.02
C ILE A 132 0.82 17.76 -9.19
N LEU A 133 1.62 16.68 -9.24
CA LEU A 133 2.85 16.57 -8.46
C LEU A 133 3.93 17.57 -8.91
N ARG A 134 4.05 17.83 -10.23
CA ARG A 134 4.98 18.84 -10.75
C ARG A 134 4.58 20.24 -10.30
N ASN A 135 3.29 20.57 -10.37
CA ASN A 135 2.79 21.87 -9.89
C ASN A 135 3.03 22.03 -8.38
N ALA A 136 2.83 20.96 -7.60
CA ALA A 136 3.12 20.98 -6.16
C ALA A 136 4.61 21.23 -5.86
N LEU A 137 5.53 20.75 -6.72
CA LEU A 137 6.97 20.99 -6.58
C LEU A 137 7.40 22.42 -6.92
N GLU A 138 6.56 23.19 -7.63
CA GLU A 138 6.79 24.62 -7.90
C GLU A 138 6.42 25.52 -6.72
N GLU A 139 5.64 25.00 -5.76
CA GLU A 139 5.25 25.70 -4.55
C GLU A 139 6.39 25.75 -3.52
N ARG A 140 6.29 26.71 -2.56
CA ARG A 140 7.22 26.80 -1.43
C ARG A 140 6.91 25.73 -0.38
N ILE A 141 7.31 24.50 -0.64
CA ILE A 141 7.17 23.36 0.25
C ILE A 141 8.48 23.08 1.00
N ASN A 142 8.40 22.42 2.16
CA ASN A 142 9.60 22.05 2.91
C ASN A 142 10.25 20.77 2.33
N ARG A 143 11.45 20.45 2.77
CA ARG A 143 12.24 19.31 2.26
C ARG A 143 11.54 17.95 2.41
N PHE A 144 10.72 17.76 3.44
CA PHE A 144 9.98 16.51 3.65
C PHE A 144 8.75 16.44 2.75
N GLU A 145 8.06 17.56 2.56
CA GLU A 145 6.97 17.71 1.59
C GLU A 145 7.48 17.45 0.17
N GLU A 146 8.63 18.03 -0.20
CA GLU A 146 9.29 17.80 -1.49
C GLU A 146 9.69 16.33 -1.67
N ALA A 147 10.27 15.72 -0.64
CA ALA A 147 10.67 14.31 -0.69
C ALA A 147 9.46 13.38 -0.91
N ARG A 148 8.35 13.58 -0.20
CA ARG A 148 7.11 12.81 -0.41
C ARG A 148 6.54 13.00 -1.80
N THR A 149 6.52 14.23 -2.31
CA THR A 149 6.04 14.53 -3.66
C THR A 149 6.88 13.82 -4.72
N LYS A 150 8.21 13.89 -4.60
CA LYS A 150 9.15 13.19 -5.50
C LYS A 150 9.05 11.68 -5.41
N MET A 151 8.77 11.13 -4.21
CA MET A 151 8.56 9.70 -4.02
C MET A 151 7.38 9.20 -4.86
N ILE A 152 6.23 9.86 -4.76
CA ILE A 152 5.02 9.48 -5.52
C ILE A 152 5.25 9.65 -7.03
N LEU A 153 5.93 10.74 -7.43
CA LEU A 153 6.26 10.94 -8.84
C LEU A 153 7.15 9.81 -9.38
N ALA A 154 8.11 9.34 -8.58
CA ALA A 154 8.95 8.21 -8.94
C ALA A 154 8.15 6.89 -8.99
N ASP A 155 7.20 6.65 -8.07
CA ASP A 155 6.32 5.49 -8.10
C ASP A 155 5.49 5.45 -9.41
N ILE A 156 4.97 6.60 -9.85
CA ILE A 156 4.24 6.71 -11.13
C ILE A 156 5.16 6.43 -12.33
N LEU A 157 6.39 6.88 -12.27
CA LEU A 157 7.38 6.58 -13.33
C LEU A 157 7.72 5.08 -13.38
N VAL A 158 7.72 4.38 -12.25
CA VAL A 158 7.84 2.91 -12.21
C VAL A 158 6.62 2.24 -12.84
N LEU A 159 5.39 2.72 -12.60
CA LEU A 159 4.19 2.22 -13.29
C LEU A 159 4.32 2.29 -14.81
N GLU A 160 4.99 3.33 -15.31
CA GLU A 160 5.23 3.54 -16.76
C GLU A 160 6.51 2.88 -17.27
N GLU A 161 7.21 2.11 -16.44
CA GLU A 161 8.49 1.47 -16.75
C GLU A 161 9.62 2.48 -17.10
N GLN A 162 9.46 3.74 -16.70
CA GLN A 162 10.46 4.78 -16.84
C GLN A 162 11.51 4.70 -15.72
N PHE A 163 12.08 3.53 -15.53
CA PHE A 163 12.94 3.18 -14.39
C PHE A 163 14.09 4.15 -14.15
N ASN A 164 14.77 4.58 -15.23
CA ASN A 164 15.92 5.47 -15.08
C ASN A 164 15.52 6.84 -14.50
N GLN A 165 14.34 7.35 -14.88
CA GLN A 165 13.82 8.60 -14.31
C GLN A 165 13.37 8.41 -12.87
N ALA A 166 12.70 7.30 -12.57
CA ALA A 166 12.28 6.96 -11.20
C ALA A 166 13.49 6.89 -10.26
N LEU A 167 14.56 6.22 -10.67
CA LEU A 167 15.81 6.11 -9.90
C LEU A 167 16.43 7.48 -9.59
N ILE A 168 16.35 8.45 -10.52
CA ILE A 168 16.82 9.82 -10.27
C ILE A 168 16.00 10.47 -9.16
N TYR A 169 14.67 10.40 -9.21
CA TYR A 169 13.81 10.99 -8.19
C TYR A 169 14.01 10.34 -6.82
N TYR A 170 14.06 9.01 -6.72
CA TYR A 170 14.37 8.33 -5.46
C TYR A 170 15.74 8.73 -4.89
N SER A 171 16.76 8.86 -5.75
CA SER A 171 18.09 9.32 -5.31
C SER A 171 18.06 10.77 -4.82
N GLN A 172 17.23 11.63 -5.40
CA GLN A 172 17.00 12.97 -4.88
C GLN A 172 16.36 12.95 -3.49
N VAL A 173 15.38 12.05 -3.26
CA VAL A 173 14.76 11.88 -1.94
C VAL A 173 15.78 11.45 -0.89
N GLN A 174 16.64 10.45 -1.20
CA GLN A 174 17.72 10.03 -0.32
C GLN A 174 18.61 11.20 0.15
N ASN A 175 18.91 12.13 -0.77
CA ASN A 175 19.74 13.28 -0.48
C ASN A 175 19.02 14.40 0.30
N LEU A 176 17.71 14.60 0.04
CA LEU A 176 16.91 15.64 0.70
C LEU A 176 16.69 15.37 2.20
N VAL A 177 16.47 14.12 2.58
CA VAL A 177 16.04 13.73 3.93
C VAL A 177 16.96 12.65 4.54
N GLN A 178 18.27 12.85 4.43
CA GLN A 178 19.28 11.93 4.96
C GLN A 178 18.99 11.52 6.41
N ASN A 179 19.33 10.27 6.76
CA ASN A 179 19.13 9.68 8.09
C ASN A 179 17.69 9.69 8.59
N ASN A 180 16.72 9.65 7.68
CA ASN A 180 15.29 9.57 7.99
C ASN A 180 14.68 8.31 7.37
N GLU A 181 13.58 7.83 7.93
CA GLU A 181 12.85 6.66 7.43
C GLU A 181 12.45 6.80 5.95
N LEU A 182 12.03 8.00 5.53
CA LEU A 182 11.69 8.27 4.13
C LEU A 182 12.90 8.10 3.18
N ALA A 183 14.13 8.37 3.64
CA ALA A 183 15.34 8.09 2.86
C ALA A 183 15.63 6.59 2.79
N GLN A 184 15.31 5.83 3.85
CA GLN A 184 15.42 4.37 3.85
C GLN A 184 14.39 3.75 2.91
N GLU A 185 13.16 4.23 2.95
CA GLU A 185 12.11 3.83 2.00
C GLU A 185 12.52 4.12 0.55
N ALA A 186 13.07 5.31 0.27
CA ALA A 186 13.60 5.64 -1.05
C ALA A 186 14.74 4.69 -1.46
N THR A 187 15.61 4.27 -0.53
CA THR A 187 16.67 3.29 -0.80
C THR A 187 16.09 1.93 -1.16
N PHE A 188 15.06 1.49 -0.44
CA PHE A 188 14.35 0.26 -0.77
C PHE A 188 13.68 0.34 -2.15
N LYS A 189 13.03 1.46 -2.48
CA LYS A 189 12.42 1.68 -3.80
C LYS A 189 13.45 1.74 -4.94
N VAL A 190 14.65 2.27 -4.70
CA VAL A 190 15.78 2.16 -5.65
C VAL A 190 16.14 0.70 -5.89
N ALA A 191 16.25 -0.10 -4.83
CA ALA A 191 16.55 -1.53 -4.95
C ALA A 191 15.43 -2.27 -5.70
N LYS A 192 14.18 -2.03 -5.34
CA LYS A 192 13.00 -2.67 -5.97
C LYS A 192 12.86 -2.28 -7.46
N THR A 193 13.11 -1.02 -7.80
CA THR A 193 13.12 -0.55 -9.20
C THR A 193 14.25 -1.21 -10.00
N SER A 194 15.42 -1.37 -9.40
CA SER A 194 16.56 -2.05 -10.03
C SER A 194 16.29 -3.53 -10.23
N TYR A 195 15.61 -4.16 -9.26
CA TYR A 195 15.13 -5.53 -9.36
C TYR A 195 14.13 -5.69 -10.52
N TYR A 196 13.13 -4.82 -10.67
CA TYR A 196 12.20 -4.82 -11.79
C TYR A 196 12.89 -4.66 -13.15
N LYS A 197 13.98 -3.89 -13.19
CA LYS A 197 14.81 -3.70 -14.38
C LYS A 197 15.70 -4.91 -14.72
N GLY A 198 15.84 -5.86 -13.76
CA GLY A 198 16.75 -7.00 -13.88
C GLY A 198 18.20 -6.70 -13.50
N ASP A 199 18.47 -5.54 -12.89
CA ASP A 199 19.79 -5.19 -12.36
C ASP A 199 19.93 -5.69 -10.91
N PHE A 200 19.96 -7.00 -10.76
CA PHE A 200 19.92 -7.67 -9.46
C PHE A 200 21.16 -7.37 -8.60
N LYS A 201 22.33 -7.23 -9.22
CA LYS A 201 23.55 -6.90 -8.49
C LYS A 201 23.49 -5.52 -7.84
N TRP A 202 22.93 -4.54 -8.54
CA TRP A 202 22.73 -3.21 -7.99
C TRP A 202 21.64 -3.20 -6.93
N ALA A 203 20.54 -3.90 -7.16
CA ALA A 203 19.47 -4.09 -6.17
C ALA A 203 20.04 -4.63 -4.85
N GLN A 204 20.80 -5.73 -4.88
CA GLN A 204 21.43 -6.29 -3.69
C GLN A 204 22.40 -5.32 -2.99
N THR A 205 23.11 -4.49 -3.74
CA THR A 205 24.00 -3.47 -3.15
C THR A 205 23.21 -2.46 -2.33
N GLN A 206 22.05 -2.02 -2.80
CA GLN A 206 21.15 -1.13 -2.08
C GLN A 206 20.50 -1.81 -0.86
N LEU A 207 20.05 -3.06 -1.01
CA LEU A 207 19.41 -3.82 0.06
C LEU A 207 20.35 -4.07 1.24
N LYS A 208 21.63 -4.31 0.98
CA LYS A 208 22.64 -4.50 2.05
C LYS A 208 22.78 -3.29 2.98
N VAL A 209 22.55 -2.08 2.49
CA VAL A 209 22.59 -0.86 3.30
C VAL A 209 21.44 -0.81 4.30
N LEU A 210 20.31 -1.45 3.98
CA LEU A 210 19.08 -1.41 4.79
C LEU A 210 19.02 -2.44 5.92
N LYS A 211 20.04 -3.30 6.08
CA LYS A 211 20.11 -4.27 7.20
C LYS A 211 20.01 -3.63 8.58
N SER A 212 20.42 -2.37 8.71
CA SER A 212 20.37 -1.58 9.94
C SER A 212 19.36 -0.43 9.87
N ALA A 213 18.30 -0.59 9.04
CA ALA A 213 17.24 0.40 8.96
C ALA A 213 16.52 0.55 10.31
N THR A 214 16.08 1.77 10.61
CA THR A 214 15.35 2.06 11.86
C THR A 214 13.94 1.48 11.83
N SER A 215 13.32 1.40 10.66
CA SER A 215 12.06 0.70 10.45
C SER A 215 12.32 -0.80 10.30
N GLN A 216 11.73 -1.61 11.19
CA GLN A 216 11.81 -3.06 11.10
C GLN A 216 11.12 -3.59 9.82
N LEU A 217 10.04 -2.95 9.39
CA LEU A 217 9.34 -3.32 8.17
C LEU A 217 10.26 -3.18 6.94
N ILE A 218 10.91 -2.01 6.78
CA ILE A 218 11.85 -1.78 5.67
C ILE A 218 13.03 -2.76 5.73
N ALA A 219 13.53 -3.07 6.93
CA ALA A 219 14.63 -4.01 7.11
C ALA A 219 14.21 -5.45 6.71
N ASN A 220 13.00 -5.88 7.08
CA ASN A 220 12.46 -7.19 6.73
C ASN A 220 12.20 -7.29 5.22
N ASP A 221 11.55 -6.29 4.62
CA ASP A 221 11.30 -6.26 3.17
C ASP A 221 12.62 -6.30 2.38
N ALA A 222 13.62 -5.55 2.85
CA ALA A 222 14.95 -5.55 2.23
C ALA A 222 15.65 -6.92 2.36
N LEU A 223 15.49 -7.59 3.50
CA LEU A 223 16.04 -8.92 3.72
C LEU A 223 15.35 -9.94 2.80
N GLN A 224 14.03 -9.95 2.75
CA GLN A 224 13.25 -10.87 1.89
C GLN A 224 13.63 -10.72 0.41
N LEU A 225 13.64 -9.48 -0.10
CA LEU A 225 14.03 -9.25 -1.49
C LEU A 225 15.50 -9.62 -1.75
N ASN A 226 16.39 -9.40 -0.78
CA ASN A 226 17.80 -9.80 -0.92
C ASN A 226 17.97 -11.33 -0.94
N LEU A 227 17.21 -12.08 -0.12
CA LEU A 227 17.20 -13.54 -0.12
C LEU A 227 16.65 -14.08 -1.43
N LEU A 228 15.49 -13.60 -1.88
CA LEU A 228 14.91 -13.96 -3.17
C LEU A 228 15.93 -13.83 -4.31
N ILE A 229 16.62 -12.69 -4.41
CA ILE A 229 17.63 -12.46 -5.44
C ILE A 229 18.84 -13.41 -5.23
N SER A 230 19.31 -13.56 -3.99
CA SER A 230 20.50 -14.37 -3.68
C SER A 230 20.28 -15.83 -4.03
N ASP A 231 19.19 -16.41 -3.57
CA ASP A 231 18.91 -17.83 -3.68
C ASP A 231 18.66 -18.24 -5.13
N ASN A 232 18.04 -17.36 -5.91
CA ASN A 232 17.72 -17.58 -7.33
C ASN A 232 18.77 -17.06 -8.32
N SER A 233 19.92 -16.53 -7.83
CA SER A 233 21.01 -16.07 -8.70
C SER A 233 22.15 -17.06 -8.81
N LEU A 234 22.20 -18.11 -7.98
CA LEU A 234 23.34 -19.00 -7.88
C LEU A 234 23.29 -20.14 -8.92
N GLU A 235 22.11 -20.60 -9.30
CA GLU A 235 21.92 -21.78 -10.14
C GLU A 235 21.81 -21.45 -11.63
N ASP A 236 21.28 -20.27 -11.98
CA ASP A 236 21.15 -19.80 -13.37
C ASP A 236 22.01 -18.57 -13.63
N SER A 237 23.09 -18.71 -14.40
CA SER A 237 23.95 -17.60 -14.80
C SER A 237 23.23 -16.57 -15.66
N THR A 238 22.12 -16.94 -16.31
CA THR A 238 21.30 -16.05 -17.13
C THR A 238 20.22 -15.34 -16.32
N GLN A 239 19.90 -15.87 -15.13
CA GLN A 239 18.87 -15.38 -14.22
C GLN A 239 17.50 -15.23 -14.91
N THR A 240 17.19 -16.16 -15.82
CA THR A 240 15.99 -16.04 -16.65
C THR A 240 14.71 -16.18 -15.85
N ALA A 241 14.62 -17.19 -14.98
CA ALA A 241 13.47 -17.39 -14.10
C ALA A 241 13.27 -16.23 -13.13
N LEU A 242 14.35 -15.72 -12.54
CA LEU A 242 14.31 -14.55 -11.66
C LEU A 242 13.86 -13.26 -12.41
N LYS A 243 14.22 -13.10 -13.69
CA LYS A 243 13.72 -12.00 -14.52
C LYS A 243 12.23 -12.10 -14.80
N TYR A 244 11.71 -13.32 -15.03
CA TYR A 244 10.27 -13.53 -15.14
C TYR A 244 9.57 -13.21 -13.82
N PHE A 245 10.11 -13.65 -12.70
CA PHE A 245 9.54 -13.35 -11.40
C PHE A 245 9.51 -11.83 -11.10
N ALA A 246 10.61 -11.13 -11.36
CA ALA A 246 10.67 -9.66 -11.25
C ALA A 246 9.65 -8.97 -12.18
N ARG A 247 9.38 -9.55 -13.35
CA ARG A 247 8.36 -9.05 -14.28
C ARG A 247 6.95 -9.30 -13.76
N ALA A 248 6.70 -10.44 -13.13
CA ALA A 248 5.42 -10.74 -12.49
C ALA A 248 5.16 -9.76 -11.31
N ASP A 249 6.16 -9.52 -10.47
CA ASP A 249 6.07 -8.53 -9.39
C ASP A 249 5.81 -7.11 -9.91
N LEU A 250 6.42 -6.73 -11.03
CA LEU A 250 6.13 -5.44 -11.66
C LEU A 250 4.69 -5.37 -12.18
N TYR A 251 4.17 -6.43 -12.78
CA TYR A 251 2.77 -6.47 -13.21
C TYR A 251 1.80 -6.40 -12.03
N THR A 252 2.12 -7.03 -10.91
CA THR A 252 1.35 -6.90 -9.67
C THR A 252 1.35 -5.44 -9.18
N PHE A 253 2.52 -4.78 -9.17
CA PHE A 253 2.63 -3.37 -8.83
C PHE A 253 1.82 -2.45 -9.78
N GLN A 254 1.66 -2.85 -11.03
CA GLN A 254 0.86 -2.16 -12.05
C GLN A 254 -0.63 -2.53 -12.00
N ASN A 255 -1.11 -3.30 -11.03
CA ASN A 255 -2.47 -3.86 -10.95
C ASN A 255 -2.88 -4.69 -12.20
N LYS A 256 -1.89 -5.30 -12.90
CA LYS A 256 -2.08 -6.16 -14.07
C LYS A 256 -2.03 -7.64 -13.67
N ASN A 257 -2.89 -8.05 -12.76
CA ASN A 257 -2.84 -9.35 -12.09
C ASN A 257 -2.91 -10.53 -13.08
N GLU A 258 -3.74 -10.46 -14.12
CA GLU A 258 -3.79 -11.50 -15.16
C GLU A 258 -2.44 -11.70 -15.86
N LYS A 259 -1.71 -10.60 -16.14
CA LYS A 259 -0.38 -10.68 -16.74
C LYS A 259 0.65 -11.23 -15.78
N ALA A 260 0.55 -10.87 -14.49
CA ALA A 260 1.39 -11.41 -13.45
C ALA A 260 1.22 -12.93 -13.34
N LEU A 261 -0.03 -13.42 -13.25
CA LEU A 261 -0.35 -14.84 -13.23
C LEU A 261 0.19 -15.59 -14.45
N ALA A 262 0.01 -15.05 -15.67
CA ALA A 262 0.53 -15.66 -16.89
C ALA A 262 2.06 -15.81 -16.92
N VAL A 263 2.77 -14.84 -16.35
CA VAL A 263 4.23 -14.91 -16.23
C VAL A 263 4.65 -15.93 -15.15
N LEU A 264 3.95 -15.99 -14.03
CA LEU A 264 4.17 -17.01 -12.99
C LEU A 264 3.92 -18.42 -13.54
N ASP A 265 2.85 -18.64 -14.33
CA ASP A 265 2.59 -19.90 -15.02
C ASP A 265 3.74 -20.28 -15.97
N THR A 266 4.36 -19.31 -16.63
CA THR A 266 5.54 -19.54 -17.47
C THR A 266 6.71 -20.08 -16.65
N ILE A 267 6.94 -19.55 -15.44
CA ILE A 267 7.98 -20.09 -14.52
C ILE A 267 7.68 -21.54 -14.15
N LEU A 268 6.46 -21.83 -13.70
CA LEU A 268 6.04 -23.17 -13.27
C LEU A 268 6.10 -24.22 -14.40
N LEU A 269 5.97 -23.79 -15.66
CA LEU A 269 6.06 -24.68 -16.83
C LEU A 269 7.48 -24.86 -17.34
N GLN A 270 8.27 -23.81 -17.42
CA GLN A 270 9.58 -23.82 -18.11
C GLN A 270 10.77 -23.97 -17.15
N HIS A 271 10.59 -23.63 -15.89
CA HIS A 271 11.62 -23.63 -14.84
C HIS A 271 11.29 -24.57 -13.69
N LYS A 272 10.60 -25.68 -14.03
CA LYS A 272 10.20 -26.69 -13.06
C LYS A 272 11.43 -27.35 -12.42
N GLY A 273 11.43 -27.42 -11.09
CA GLY A 273 12.54 -27.97 -10.30
C GLY A 273 13.64 -26.96 -10.00
N GLU A 274 13.55 -25.72 -10.47
CA GLU A 274 14.40 -24.61 -10.03
C GLU A 274 13.88 -24.04 -8.69
N LYS A 275 14.76 -23.45 -7.87
CA LYS A 275 14.40 -22.90 -6.55
C LYS A 275 13.27 -21.88 -6.58
N ILE A 276 13.13 -21.12 -7.65
CA ILE A 276 12.10 -20.07 -7.79
C ILE A 276 10.67 -20.63 -7.90
N GLU A 277 10.50 -21.94 -7.99
CA GLU A 277 9.18 -22.56 -8.21
C GLU A 277 8.26 -22.36 -6.99
N ASP A 278 8.78 -22.52 -5.77
CA ASP A 278 8.03 -22.29 -4.53
C ASP A 278 7.66 -20.82 -4.31
N GLU A 279 8.57 -19.86 -4.63
CA GLU A 279 8.24 -18.44 -4.63
C GLU A 279 7.17 -18.09 -5.66
N ALA A 280 7.21 -18.72 -6.84
CA ALA A 280 6.20 -18.51 -7.87
C ALA A 280 4.82 -19.04 -7.45
N LEU A 281 4.76 -20.19 -6.80
CA LEU A 281 3.53 -20.73 -6.20
C LEU A 281 2.98 -19.82 -5.10
N LEU A 282 3.86 -19.37 -4.19
CA LEU A 282 3.46 -18.46 -3.10
C LEU A 282 2.89 -17.14 -3.66
N ARG A 283 3.59 -16.53 -4.61
CA ARG A 283 3.13 -15.28 -5.23
C ARG A 283 1.81 -15.46 -5.96
N LYS A 284 1.63 -16.60 -6.61
CA LYS A 284 0.40 -16.93 -7.32
C LYS A 284 -0.77 -17.13 -6.36
N ALA A 285 -0.56 -17.81 -5.22
CA ALA A 285 -1.55 -17.96 -4.17
C ALA A 285 -1.99 -16.59 -3.61
N GLN A 286 -1.04 -15.73 -3.27
CA GLN A 286 -1.32 -14.37 -2.78
C GLN A 286 -2.10 -13.52 -3.79
N LEU A 287 -1.82 -13.66 -5.10
CA LEU A 287 -2.58 -12.97 -6.14
C LEU A 287 -4.01 -13.50 -6.24
N PHE A 288 -4.23 -14.80 -6.10
CA PHE A 288 -5.57 -15.38 -6.10
C PHE A 288 -6.38 -14.95 -4.87
N GLU A 289 -5.75 -14.83 -3.68
CA GLU A 289 -6.40 -14.25 -2.50
C GLU A 289 -6.87 -12.80 -2.76
N GLN A 290 -5.99 -11.96 -3.33
CA GLN A 290 -6.33 -10.58 -3.70
C GLN A 290 -7.48 -10.48 -4.71
N LEU A 291 -7.64 -11.50 -5.55
CA LEU A 291 -8.73 -11.59 -6.52
C LEU A 291 -10.00 -12.24 -5.96
N GLY A 292 -9.99 -12.70 -4.70
CA GLY A 292 -11.11 -13.42 -4.09
C GLY A 292 -11.26 -14.86 -4.60
N GLU A 293 -10.26 -15.40 -5.31
CA GLU A 293 -10.25 -16.76 -5.87
C GLU A 293 -9.63 -17.75 -4.85
N TYR A 294 -10.27 -17.89 -3.71
CA TYR A 294 -9.73 -18.57 -2.52
C TYR A 294 -9.40 -20.05 -2.77
N GLU A 295 -10.21 -20.77 -3.54
CA GLU A 295 -9.94 -22.18 -3.89
C GLU A 295 -8.63 -22.33 -4.65
N LYS A 296 -8.33 -21.43 -5.58
CA LYS A 296 -7.07 -21.45 -6.33
C LYS A 296 -5.87 -21.03 -5.45
N ALA A 297 -6.08 -20.13 -4.51
CA ALA A 297 -5.05 -19.77 -3.53
C ALA A 297 -4.68 -21.00 -2.67
N GLU A 298 -5.70 -21.70 -2.14
CA GLU A 298 -5.53 -22.93 -1.37
C GLU A 298 -4.75 -23.99 -2.14
N GLU A 299 -5.12 -24.26 -3.40
CA GLU A 299 -4.41 -25.25 -4.24
C GLU A 299 -2.91 -24.93 -4.36
N ASN A 300 -2.53 -23.67 -4.52
CA ASN A 300 -1.14 -23.27 -4.64
C ASN A 300 -0.39 -23.40 -3.29
N TYR A 301 -0.99 -23.02 -2.16
CA TYR A 301 -0.39 -23.25 -0.84
C TYR A 301 -0.21 -24.74 -0.54
N GLN A 302 -1.20 -25.57 -0.85
CA GLN A 302 -1.09 -27.01 -0.69
C GLN A 302 0.04 -27.62 -1.54
N GLN A 303 0.28 -27.14 -2.76
CA GLN A 303 1.41 -27.55 -3.58
C GLN A 303 2.75 -27.23 -2.93
N ILE A 304 2.92 -26.05 -2.31
CA ILE A 304 4.14 -25.71 -1.56
C ILE A 304 4.34 -26.71 -0.42
N ILE A 305 3.30 -26.92 0.40
CA ILE A 305 3.35 -27.85 1.56
C ILE A 305 3.69 -29.28 1.11
N GLN A 306 3.15 -29.72 -0.01
CA GLN A 306 3.33 -31.09 -0.49
C GLN A 306 4.71 -31.32 -1.12
N TYR A 307 5.22 -30.37 -1.91
CA TYR A 307 6.42 -30.58 -2.72
C TYR A 307 7.67 -29.89 -2.19
N TYR A 308 7.52 -28.87 -1.33
CA TYR A 308 8.58 -28.00 -0.81
C TYR A 308 8.58 -27.93 0.72
N SER A 309 8.13 -29.02 1.40
CA SER A 309 7.96 -29.07 2.86
C SER A 309 9.22 -28.78 3.68
N GLU A 310 10.40 -28.95 3.08
CA GLU A 310 11.69 -28.70 3.72
C GLU A 310 12.23 -27.30 3.44
N ASP A 311 11.56 -26.50 2.59
CA ASP A 311 11.95 -25.16 2.23
C ASP A 311 11.32 -24.13 3.16
N ILE A 312 11.95 -22.95 3.28
CA ILE A 312 11.56 -21.90 4.23
C ILE A 312 10.11 -21.43 3.99
N LEU A 313 9.65 -21.40 2.73
CA LEU A 313 8.32 -20.94 2.37
C LEU A 313 7.19 -21.91 2.76
N ALA A 314 7.50 -23.13 3.18
CA ALA A 314 6.50 -24.05 3.68
C ALA A 314 5.80 -23.52 4.93
N ASP A 315 6.54 -22.91 5.85
CA ASP A 315 5.98 -22.31 7.07
C ASP A 315 5.02 -21.16 6.73
N ASP A 316 5.40 -20.31 5.76
CA ASP A 316 4.55 -19.24 5.26
C ASP A 316 3.28 -19.81 4.60
N ALA A 317 3.40 -20.86 3.79
CA ALA A 317 2.27 -21.52 3.15
C ALA A 317 1.29 -22.12 4.17
N TYR A 318 1.78 -22.78 5.23
CA TYR A 318 0.93 -23.24 6.33
C TYR A 318 0.20 -22.10 7.03
N TYR A 319 0.90 -21.00 7.30
CA TYR A 319 0.31 -19.85 7.95
C TYR A 319 -0.82 -19.21 7.11
N TYR A 320 -0.54 -18.92 5.83
CA TYR A 320 -1.55 -18.31 4.94
C TYR A 320 -2.74 -19.24 4.69
N LEU A 321 -2.48 -20.55 4.52
CA LEU A 321 -3.56 -21.52 4.38
C LEU A 321 -4.46 -21.58 5.62
N ALA A 322 -3.88 -21.53 6.82
CA ALA A 322 -4.65 -21.50 8.05
C ALA A 322 -5.50 -20.22 8.17
N CYS A 323 -4.94 -19.05 7.79
CA CYS A 323 -5.69 -17.80 7.75
C CYS A 323 -6.85 -17.85 6.75
N LEU A 324 -6.61 -18.40 5.55
CA LEU A 324 -7.60 -18.54 4.49
C LEU A 324 -8.78 -19.40 4.95
N LEU A 325 -8.52 -20.56 5.53
CA LEU A 325 -9.55 -21.47 6.03
C LEU A 325 -10.37 -20.86 7.17
N TYR A 326 -9.72 -20.10 8.07
CA TYR A 326 -10.42 -19.42 9.15
C TYR A 326 -11.39 -18.34 8.65
N THR A 327 -10.99 -17.59 7.60
CA THR A 327 -11.85 -16.58 6.98
C THR A 327 -13.00 -17.17 6.18
N SER A 328 -12.81 -18.31 5.50
CA SER A 328 -13.88 -19.00 4.78
C SER A 328 -14.92 -19.62 5.72
N ASP A 329 -14.50 -20.26 6.81
CA ASP A 329 -15.41 -20.82 7.82
C ASP A 329 -16.26 -19.73 8.49
N ALA A 330 -15.67 -18.55 8.76
CA ALA A 330 -16.39 -17.43 9.35
C ALA A 330 -17.46 -16.86 8.40
N ALA A 331 -17.20 -16.82 7.09
CA ALA A 331 -18.15 -16.36 6.10
C ALA A 331 -19.35 -17.34 5.95
N ASP A 332 -19.07 -18.64 5.98
CA ASP A 332 -20.11 -19.69 5.91
C ASP A 332 -21.03 -19.71 7.15
N GLU A 333 -20.50 -19.33 8.34
CA GLU A 333 -21.29 -19.19 9.55
C GLU A 333 -22.23 -17.96 9.51
N GLU A 334 -21.80 -16.84 8.92
CA GLU A 334 -22.64 -15.64 8.75
C GLU A 334 -23.80 -15.85 7.75
N ASP A 335 -23.56 -16.59 6.68
CA ASP A 335 -24.60 -16.92 5.68
C ASP A 335 -25.62 -17.98 6.19
N SER A 336 -25.33 -18.63 7.29
CA SER A 336 -26.19 -19.67 7.89
C SER A 336 -27.16 -19.18 8.98
N VAL A 337 -27.13 -17.87 9.34
CA VAL A 337 -27.99 -17.22 10.33
C VAL A 337 -29.03 -16.32 9.65
#